data_6fc6dbb20243b500ed73dfa3718365d6
#
_entry.id   6fc6dbb20243b500ed73dfa3718365d6
#
_cell.length_a   1.000
_cell.length_b   1.000
_cell.length_c   1.000
_cell.angle_alpha   90.00
_cell.angle_beta   90.00
_cell.angle_gamma   90.00
#
_symmetry.space_group_name_H-M   'P 1'
#
loop_
_entity.id
_entity.type
_entity.pdbx_description
1 polymer ?
#
loop_
_entity_poly.entity_id
_entity_poly.type
_entity_poly.pdbx_seq_one_letter_code
_entity_poly.pdbx_strand_id
1 'polypeptide(L)'
;MKRIICFLICLLMLFSFVGCDSDTTPVLSGSYYAVGDYEEMLTPYLSLDTDNNEFRFGAGSVVSYQEYGSYKIADGKIIATSQSTTFEFKIKDKNTLILIDNGDNDFFKIPINTHFVFSEELK
;
A
#
# COMPACT_ATOMS: atom_id res chain seq x y z
N MET A 1 -25.62 22.56 -36.91
CA MET A 1 -24.21 22.15 -36.71
C MET A 1 -23.66 22.49 -35.33
N LYS A 2 -23.94 23.67 -34.78
CA LYS A 2 -23.44 24.01 -33.44
C LYS A 2 -24.01 23.15 -32.31
N ARG A 3 -25.21 22.60 -32.47
CA ARG A 3 -25.85 21.75 -31.46
C ARG A 3 -25.21 20.31 -31.36
N ILE A 4 -24.66 19.82 -32.46
CA ILE A 4 -24.02 18.51 -32.52
C ILE A 4 -22.63 18.57 -31.87
N ILE A 5 -21.91 19.68 -32.06
CA ILE A 5 -20.60 19.91 -31.46
C ILE A 5 -20.69 20.03 -29.95
N CYS A 6 -21.70 20.74 -29.40
CA CYS A 6 -21.91 20.81 -27.96
C CYS A 6 -22.29 19.46 -27.36
N PHE A 7 -23.05 18.63 -28.07
CA PHE A 7 -23.42 17.30 -27.64
C PHE A 7 -22.21 16.36 -27.59
N LEU A 8 -21.34 16.46 -28.57
CA LEU A 8 -20.12 15.69 -28.64
C LEU A 8 -19.14 16.05 -27.51
N ILE A 9 -19.03 17.33 -27.21
CA ILE A 9 -18.16 17.83 -26.13
C ILE A 9 -18.71 17.40 -24.76
N CYS A 10 -20.02 17.44 -24.56
CA CYS A 10 -20.65 16.95 -23.33
C CYS A 10 -20.47 15.44 -23.17
N LEU A 11 -20.52 14.68 -24.26
CA LEU A 11 -20.31 13.24 -24.22
C LEU A 11 -18.86 12.90 -23.88
N LEU A 12 -17.90 13.64 -24.41
CA LEU A 12 -16.47 13.50 -24.10
C LEU A 12 -16.17 13.84 -22.62
N MET A 13 -16.86 14.81 -22.06
CA MET A 13 -16.70 15.15 -20.64
C MET A 13 -17.25 14.09 -19.69
N LEU A 14 -18.30 13.39 -20.10
CA LEU A 14 -18.86 12.28 -19.30
C LEU A 14 -17.92 11.09 -19.24
N PHE A 15 -17.15 10.83 -20.29
CA PHE A 15 -16.17 9.74 -20.30
C PHE A 15 -14.96 10.00 -19.42
N SER A 16 -14.58 11.26 -19.18
CA SER A 16 -13.44 11.58 -18.32
C SER A 16 -13.74 11.38 -16.84
N PHE A 17 -14.99 11.42 -16.41
CA PHE A 17 -15.34 11.15 -15.01
C PHE A 17 -15.37 9.66 -14.66
N VAL A 18 -15.65 8.80 -15.61
CA VAL A 18 -15.71 7.34 -15.39
C VAL A 18 -14.31 6.75 -15.25
N GLY A 19 -13.28 7.36 -15.85
CA GLY A 19 -11.90 6.92 -15.76
C GLY A 19 -11.22 7.16 -14.42
N CYS A 20 -11.73 8.09 -13.59
CA CYS A 20 -11.14 8.41 -12.30
C CYS A 20 -11.51 7.43 -11.18
N ASP A 21 -12.64 6.74 -11.29
CA ASP A 21 -13.13 5.83 -10.24
C ASP A 21 -12.56 4.42 -10.35
N SER A 22 -11.90 4.06 -11.45
CA SER A 22 -11.41 2.72 -11.71
C SER A 22 -10.01 2.43 -11.18
N ASP A 23 -9.27 3.45 -10.72
CA ASP A 23 -7.86 3.34 -10.33
C ASP A 23 -7.62 3.11 -8.83
N THR A 24 -8.67 3.06 -8.02
CA THR A 24 -8.53 2.81 -6.59
C THR A 24 -8.68 1.33 -6.29
N THR A 25 -7.54 0.62 -6.21
CA THR A 25 -7.52 -0.74 -5.67
C THR A 25 -7.62 -0.63 -4.14
N PRO A 26 -8.70 -1.14 -3.53
CA PRO A 26 -8.84 -1.03 -2.08
C PRO A 26 -7.83 -1.91 -1.37
N VAL A 27 -7.21 -1.39 -0.33
CA VAL A 27 -6.41 -2.17 0.60
C VAL A 27 -7.21 -2.43 1.85
N LEU A 28 -6.91 -3.51 2.55
CA LEU A 28 -7.60 -3.89 3.76
C LEU A 28 -6.95 -3.22 4.98
N SER A 29 -7.78 -2.78 5.92
CA SER A 29 -7.30 -2.30 7.21
C SER A 29 -6.91 -3.50 8.07
N GLY A 30 -5.69 -3.52 8.56
CA GLY A 30 -5.16 -4.63 9.35
C GLY A 30 -3.72 -4.93 9.00
N SER A 31 -3.28 -6.15 9.26
CA SER A 31 -1.88 -6.52 9.15
C SER A 31 -1.60 -7.44 7.97
N TYR A 32 -0.52 -7.11 7.27
CA TYR A 32 0.04 -7.92 6.19
C TYR A 32 1.37 -8.47 6.67
N TYR A 33 1.62 -9.75 6.48
CA TYR A 33 2.83 -10.43 6.96
C TYR A 33 3.69 -10.91 5.79
N ALA A 34 5.01 -10.77 5.94
CA ALA A 34 5.95 -11.21 4.92
C ALA A 34 5.91 -12.73 4.75
N VAL A 35 5.99 -13.16 3.49
CA VAL A 35 6.07 -14.57 3.11
C VAL A 35 7.54 -14.94 2.95
N GLY A 36 7.99 -15.99 3.63
CA GLY A 36 9.38 -16.45 3.57
C GLY A 36 9.73 -17.33 4.78
N ASP A 37 11.00 -17.70 4.88
CA ASP A 37 11.54 -18.51 5.98
C ASP A 37 11.80 -17.63 7.22
N TYR A 38 10.75 -17.11 7.81
CA TYR A 38 10.86 -16.35 9.03
C TYR A 38 10.33 -17.14 10.21
N GLU A 39 10.99 -17.01 11.36
CA GLU A 39 10.39 -17.48 12.61
C GLU A 39 9.17 -16.61 12.92
N GLU A 40 8.18 -17.19 13.56
CA GLU A 40 6.89 -16.52 13.81
C GLU A 40 7.06 -15.13 14.46
N MET A 41 7.95 -15.03 15.44
CA MET A 41 8.18 -13.77 16.15
C MET A 41 9.09 -12.78 15.39
N LEU A 42 9.73 -13.23 14.32
CA LEU A 42 10.63 -12.41 13.50
C LEU A 42 10.06 -12.13 12.11
N THR A 43 8.79 -12.45 11.90
CA THR A 43 8.13 -12.20 10.62
C THR A 43 7.86 -10.70 10.44
N PRO A 44 8.42 -10.07 9.40
CA PRO A 44 8.10 -8.67 9.11
C PRO A 44 6.62 -8.46 8.83
N TYR A 45 6.10 -7.31 9.24
CA TYR A 45 4.69 -7.00 9.05
C TYR A 45 4.49 -5.54 8.64
N LEU A 46 3.42 -5.29 7.92
CA LEU A 46 2.91 -3.95 7.61
C LEU A 46 1.46 -3.88 8.08
N SER A 47 1.18 -3.01 9.04
CA SER A 47 -0.17 -2.75 9.51
C SER A 47 -0.68 -1.45 8.91
N LEU A 48 -1.88 -1.48 8.36
CA LEU A 48 -2.54 -0.31 7.78
C LEU A 48 -3.80 0.03 8.55
N ASP A 49 -3.94 1.31 8.89
CA ASP A 49 -5.18 1.90 9.39
C ASP A 49 -5.77 2.75 8.27
N THR A 50 -6.76 2.19 7.58
CA THR A 50 -7.36 2.85 6.41
C THR A 50 -8.26 4.03 6.78
N ASP A 51 -8.71 4.11 8.03
CA ASP A 51 -9.54 5.23 8.48
C ASP A 51 -8.72 6.50 8.67
N ASN A 52 -7.49 6.37 9.12
CA ASN A 52 -6.60 7.49 9.41
C ASN A 52 -5.42 7.62 8.43
N ASN A 53 -5.31 6.69 7.48
CA ASN A 53 -4.19 6.61 6.53
C ASN A 53 -2.83 6.54 7.25
N GLU A 54 -2.76 5.73 8.28
CA GLU A 54 -1.56 5.52 9.07
C GLU A 54 -1.03 4.10 8.88
N PHE A 55 0.27 3.93 9.05
CA PHE A 55 0.91 2.62 8.93
C PHE A 55 1.87 2.37 10.07
N ARG A 56 2.14 1.08 10.29
CA ARG A 56 3.24 0.59 11.11
C ARG A 56 3.96 -0.51 10.34
N PHE A 57 5.26 -0.42 10.29
CA PHE A 57 6.11 -1.39 9.59
C PHE A 57 7.17 -1.87 10.55
N GLY A 58 7.17 -3.16 10.86
CA GLY A 58 8.07 -3.76 11.82
C GLY A 58 8.74 -5.01 11.28
N ALA A 59 9.88 -5.35 11.88
CA ALA A 59 10.66 -6.54 11.52
C ALA A 59 10.27 -7.78 12.34
N GLY A 60 9.20 -7.70 13.11
CA GLY A 60 8.70 -8.81 13.92
C GLY A 60 8.20 -8.35 15.27
N SER A 61 7.40 -9.19 15.94
CA SER A 61 6.76 -8.83 17.20
C SER A 61 7.72 -8.72 18.39
N VAL A 62 8.88 -9.37 18.33
CA VAL A 62 9.91 -9.29 19.38
C VAL A 62 10.89 -8.15 19.17
N VAL A 63 10.85 -7.49 18.01
CA VAL A 63 11.73 -6.36 17.71
C VAL A 63 11.03 -5.07 18.13
N SER A 64 11.63 -4.33 19.05
CA SER A 64 11.05 -3.09 19.56
C SER A 64 10.97 -1.98 18.53
N TYR A 65 11.83 -2.03 17.53
CA TYR A 65 11.91 -1.01 16.50
C TYR A 65 10.84 -1.22 15.45
N GLN A 66 10.08 -0.17 15.18
CA GLN A 66 9.11 -0.14 14.10
C GLN A 66 9.06 1.27 13.50
N GLU A 67 8.84 1.34 12.21
CA GLU A 67 8.56 2.59 11.53
C GLU A 67 7.06 2.83 11.49
N TYR A 68 6.67 4.07 11.70
CA TYR A 68 5.25 4.45 11.63
C TYR A 68 5.11 5.85 11.07
N GLY A 69 3.94 6.12 10.53
CA GLY A 69 3.64 7.40 9.93
C GLY A 69 2.36 7.33 9.12
N SER A 70 2.31 8.13 8.08
CA SER A 70 1.17 8.17 7.18
C SER A 70 1.49 7.54 5.84
N TYR A 71 0.46 7.08 5.14
CA TYR A 71 0.62 6.55 3.80
C TYR A 71 -0.41 7.16 2.84
N LYS A 72 -0.10 7.07 1.57
CA LYS A 72 -1.02 7.40 0.50
C LYS A 72 -0.98 6.31 -0.56
N ILE A 73 -2.05 6.22 -1.34
CA ILE A 73 -2.13 5.30 -2.46
C ILE A 73 -2.07 6.13 -3.75
N ALA A 74 -1.11 5.82 -4.60
CA ALA A 74 -0.92 6.49 -5.88
C ALA A 74 -0.33 5.50 -6.89
N ASP A 75 -0.86 5.49 -8.11
CA ASP A 75 -0.36 4.65 -9.21
C ASP A 75 -0.26 3.15 -8.86
N GLY A 76 -1.25 2.63 -8.12
CA GLY A 76 -1.28 1.23 -7.72
C GLY A 76 -0.24 0.86 -6.66
N LYS A 77 0.27 1.87 -5.92
CA LYS A 77 1.28 1.69 -4.88
C LYS A 77 0.86 2.34 -3.58
N ILE A 78 1.32 1.76 -2.48
CA ILE A 78 1.28 2.40 -1.18
C ILE A 78 2.62 3.11 -0.97
N ILE A 79 2.57 4.39 -0.70
CA ILE A 79 3.74 5.20 -0.38
C ILE A 79 3.64 5.56 1.10
N ALA A 80 4.44 4.90 1.92
CA ALA A 80 4.40 5.01 3.38
C ALA A 80 5.59 5.84 3.86
N THR A 81 5.31 6.97 4.49
CA THR A 81 6.34 7.92 4.92
C THR A 81 6.39 7.97 6.43
N SER A 82 7.56 7.63 6.99
CA SER A 82 7.89 7.81 8.39
C SER A 82 8.72 9.08 8.60
N GLN A 83 9.17 9.33 9.82
CA GLN A 83 10.04 10.47 10.10
C GLN A 83 11.42 10.34 9.45
N SER A 84 11.88 9.11 9.22
CA SER A 84 13.24 8.86 8.75
C SER A 84 13.33 8.42 7.30
N THR A 85 12.27 7.86 6.74
CA THR A 85 12.35 7.25 5.41
C THR A 85 10.98 7.07 4.76
N THR A 86 10.99 6.68 3.50
CA THR A 86 9.78 6.36 2.73
C THR A 86 9.90 4.94 2.20
N PHE A 87 8.83 4.17 2.40
CA PHE A 87 8.70 2.80 1.88
C PHE A 87 7.66 2.79 0.77
N GLU A 88 7.86 1.95 -0.23
CA GLU A 88 6.87 1.77 -1.29
C GLU A 88 6.51 0.30 -1.44
N PHE A 89 5.21 0.04 -1.55
CA PHE A 89 4.65 -1.30 -1.74
C PHE A 89 3.75 -1.28 -2.96
N LYS A 90 3.99 -2.21 -3.87
CA LYS A 90 3.09 -2.40 -5.01
C LYS A 90 1.85 -3.16 -4.54
N ILE A 91 0.66 -2.70 -4.91
CA ILE A 91 -0.58 -3.40 -4.63
C ILE A 91 -0.80 -4.42 -5.74
N LYS A 92 -0.57 -5.70 -5.42
CA LYS A 92 -0.83 -6.80 -6.36
C LYS A 92 -2.34 -7.08 -6.42
N ASP A 93 -2.96 -7.20 -5.25
CA ASP A 93 -4.40 -7.30 -5.05
C ASP A 93 -4.70 -6.85 -3.60
N LYS A 94 -5.97 -6.90 -3.18
CA LYS A 94 -6.37 -6.45 -1.84
C LYS A 94 -5.73 -7.24 -0.70
N ASN A 95 -5.25 -8.45 -0.98
CA ASN A 95 -4.66 -9.34 0.02
C ASN A 95 -3.13 -9.40 -0.04
N THR A 96 -2.51 -8.85 -1.08
CA THR A 96 -1.08 -9.03 -1.32
C THR A 96 -0.41 -7.72 -1.71
N LEU A 97 0.62 -7.35 -0.96
CA LEU A 97 1.48 -6.21 -1.24
C LEU A 97 2.89 -6.71 -1.52
N ILE A 98 3.62 -6.02 -2.37
CA ILE A 98 4.99 -6.36 -2.72
C ILE A 98 5.90 -5.19 -2.39
N LEU A 99 6.90 -5.42 -1.54
CA LEU A 99 7.87 -4.38 -1.19
C LEU A 99 8.73 -4.04 -2.41
N ILE A 100 8.69 -2.78 -2.85
CA ILE A 100 9.48 -2.30 -4.00
C ILE A 100 10.54 -1.28 -3.60
N ASP A 101 10.40 -0.63 -2.44
CA ASP A 101 11.41 0.28 -1.90
C ASP A 101 11.43 0.15 -0.38
N ASN A 102 12.57 -0.27 0.18
CA ASN A 102 12.73 -0.42 1.62
C ASN A 102 13.29 0.82 2.31
N GLY A 103 13.43 1.93 1.60
CA GLY A 103 13.86 3.21 2.15
C GLY A 103 15.31 3.26 2.60
N ASP A 104 16.16 2.33 2.17
CA ASP A 104 17.56 2.19 2.60
C ASP A 104 17.70 2.10 4.14
N ASN A 105 16.71 1.51 4.80
CA ASN A 105 16.72 1.40 6.26
C ASN A 105 17.53 0.17 6.69
N ASP A 106 18.64 0.42 7.43
CA ASP A 106 19.52 -0.65 7.89
C ASP A 106 18.87 -1.59 8.92
N PHE A 107 17.81 -1.15 9.58
CA PHE A 107 17.09 -1.97 10.56
C PHE A 107 16.16 -2.99 9.89
N PHE A 108 15.65 -2.67 8.70
CA PHE A 108 14.76 -3.54 7.96
C PHE A 108 15.51 -4.14 6.78
N LYS A 109 16.27 -5.18 7.02
CA LYS A 109 16.97 -5.89 5.94
C LYS A 109 16.03 -6.82 5.19
N ILE A 110 14.88 -6.30 4.80
CA ILE A 110 13.86 -7.04 4.07
C ILE A 110 14.16 -6.90 2.58
N PRO A 111 14.31 -8.02 1.86
CA PRO A 111 14.62 -7.94 0.43
C PRO A 111 13.49 -7.29 -0.37
N ILE A 112 13.88 -6.55 -1.39
CA ILE A 112 12.95 -6.05 -2.40
C ILE A 112 12.25 -7.24 -3.05
N ASN A 113 10.99 -7.09 -3.42
CA ASN A 113 10.09 -8.11 -3.96
C ASN A 113 9.56 -9.10 -2.90
N THR A 114 9.77 -8.84 -1.62
CA THR A 114 9.11 -9.62 -0.58
C THR A 114 7.61 -9.39 -0.64
N HIS A 115 6.84 -10.47 -0.65
CA HIS A 115 5.39 -10.42 -0.66
C HIS A 115 4.86 -10.36 0.77
N PHE A 116 3.91 -9.46 1.00
CA PHE A 116 3.20 -9.32 2.28
C PHE A 116 1.75 -9.69 2.06
N VAL A 117 1.25 -10.64 2.83
CA VAL A 117 -0.10 -11.20 2.67
C VAL A 117 -0.94 -10.86 3.89
N PHE A 118 -2.17 -10.41 3.63
CA PHE A 118 -3.12 -10.07 4.68
C PHE A 118 -3.49 -11.31 5.48
N SER A 119 -3.50 -11.17 6.81
CA SER A 119 -3.90 -12.25 7.71
C SER A 119 -4.79 -11.71 8.82
N GLU A 120 -5.97 -12.31 8.94
CA GLU A 120 -6.89 -12.02 10.04
C GLU A 120 -6.55 -12.82 11.30
N GLU A 121 -5.76 -13.89 11.17
CA GLU A 121 -5.50 -14.83 12.26
C GLU A 121 -4.47 -14.34 13.27
N LEU A 122 -3.67 -13.34 12.91
CA LEU A 122 -2.56 -12.86 13.72
C LEU A 122 -2.85 -11.48 14.35
N LYS A 123 -4.02 -11.32 14.87
CA LYS A 123 -4.38 -10.10 15.61
C LYS A 123 -3.71 -10.04 16.97
#